data_fc37ac1682178202e55057c8a7223684
#
_entry.id   fc37ac1682178202e55057c8a7223684
#
_cell.length_a   1.000
_cell.length_b   1.000
_cell.length_c   1.000
_cell.angle_alpha   90.00
_cell.angle_beta   90.00
_cell.angle_gamma   90.00
#
_symmetry.space_group_name_H-M   'P 1'
#
loop_
_entity.id
_entity.type
_entity.pdbx_description
1 polymer ?
#
loop_
_entity_poly.entity_id
_entity_poly.type
_entity_poly.pdbx_seq_one_letter_code
_entity_poly.pdbx_strand_id
1 'polypeptide(L)'
;MNKNITTNKPESLDFDLFLELFQATPDLVPNPDTKSHIKAKLMQRVAQSQGAQFFVFSEQGHWKSINQGIQIKILKSDTQAKSFLLKLEQNTIIPYHDHQKNEETFVLDGEVWLDGIHCKNGDYHFAGAGTFHKEIRTENGCTLLIKTY
;
A
#
# COMPACT_ATOMS: atom_id res chain seq x y z
N MET A 1 22.38 35.76 23.71
CA MET A 1 22.30 34.29 23.78
C MET A 1 21.16 33.82 22.85
N ASN A 2 21.51 33.53 21.59
CA ASN A 2 20.56 33.01 20.61
C ASN A 2 20.49 31.48 20.73
N LYS A 3 19.36 30.97 21.20
CA LYS A 3 19.06 29.53 21.12
C LYS A 3 18.56 29.24 19.72
N ASN A 4 19.39 28.61 18.90
CA ASN A 4 18.98 27.96 17.66
C ASN A 4 18.02 26.82 18.02
N ILE A 5 16.75 27.01 17.73
CA ILE A 5 15.77 25.92 17.73
C ILE A 5 15.94 25.22 16.38
N THR A 6 16.68 24.12 16.39
CA THR A 6 16.66 23.16 15.29
C THR A 6 15.28 22.51 15.26
N THR A 7 14.43 22.96 14.35
CA THR A 7 13.20 22.25 14.03
C THR A 7 13.59 20.93 13.36
N ASN A 8 13.58 19.84 14.13
CA ASN A 8 13.65 18.51 13.55
C ASN A 8 12.43 18.35 12.63
N LYS A 9 12.70 18.34 11.31
CA LYS A 9 11.73 17.91 10.31
C LYS A 9 11.35 16.47 10.70
N PRO A 10 10.05 16.14 10.88
CA PRO A 10 9.67 14.76 11.13
C PRO A 10 10.23 13.90 9.98
N GLU A 11 10.86 12.77 10.32
CA GLU A 11 11.36 11.82 9.33
C GLU A 11 10.19 11.46 8.41
N SER A 12 10.31 11.83 7.14
CA SER A 12 9.32 11.49 6.13
C SER A 12 9.38 9.98 5.92
N LEU A 13 8.24 9.31 6.04
CA LEU A 13 8.13 7.92 5.64
C LEU A 13 8.27 7.88 4.12
N ASP A 14 9.42 7.40 3.62
CA ASP A 14 9.60 7.12 2.20
C ASP A 14 8.80 5.85 1.85
N PHE A 15 7.60 6.05 1.35
CA PHE A 15 6.66 4.98 1.07
C PHE A 15 7.15 4.08 -0.09
N ASP A 16 7.89 4.64 -1.05
CA ASP A 16 8.49 3.87 -2.14
C ASP A 16 9.67 3.03 -1.66
N LEU A 17 10.56 3.59 -0.84
CA LEU A 17 11.65 2.85 -0.17
C LEU A 17 11.06 1.76 0.74
N PHE A 18 9.98 2.05 1.42
CA PHE A 18 9.27 1.12 2.27
C PHE A 18 8.70 -0.06 1.46
N LEU A 19 8.09 0.20 0.29
CA LEU A 19 7.62 -0.84 -0.64
C LEU A 19 8.78 -1.66 -1.24
N GLU A 20 9.95 -1.06 -1.48
CA GLU A 20 11.15 -1.76 -1.94
C GLU A 20 11.73 -2.69 -0.85
N LEU A 21 11.85 -2.22 0.37
CA LEU A 21 12.27 -3.03 1.52
C LEU A 21 11.32 -4.21 1.77
N PHE A 22 10.04 -4.01 1.48
CA PHE A 22 9.04 -5.06 1.55
C PHE A 22 9.27 -6.19 0.53
N GLN A 23 9.74 -5.87 -0.68
CA GLN A 23 10.07 -6.86 -1.70
C GLN A 23 11.40 -7.58 -1.40
N ALA A 24 12.28 -6.97 -0.63
CA ALA A 24 13.60 -7.50 -0.27
C ALA A 24 13.62 -8.40 0.97
N THR A 25 12.48 -8.60 1.67
CA THR A 25 12.44 -9.55 2.80
C THR A 25 12.61 -10.99 2.30
N PRO A 26 13.60 -11.74 2.80
CA PRO A 26 13.82 -13.12 2.36
C PRO A 26 12.58 -13.96 2.62
N ASP A 27 12.14 -14.65 1.57
CA ASP A 27 11.03 -15.60 1.68
C ASP A 27 11.42 -16.73 2.62
N LEU A 28 10.56 -17.00 3.60
CA LEU A 28 10.64 -18.23 4.36
C LEU A 28 10.53 -19.41 3.37
N VAL A 29 11.54 -20.27 3.32
CA VAL A 29 11.51 -21.44 2.43
C VAL A 29 10.40 -22.37 2.92
N PRO A 30 9.31 -22.53 2.15
CA PRO A 30 8.20 -23.37 2.57
C PRO A 30 8.61 -24.83 2.59
N ASN A 31 8.01 -25.62 3.49
CA ASN A 31 8.21 -27.06 3.51
C ASN A 31 7.73 -27.70 2.18
N PRO A 32 8.14 -28.96 1.86
CA PRO A 32 7.83 -29.60 0.57
C PRO A 32 6.33 -29.67 0.25
N ASP A 33 5.47 -29.92 1.24
CA ASP A 33 4.02 -30.02 1.04
C ASP A 33 3.41 -28.65 0.73
N THR A 34 3.82 -27.63 1.47
CA THR A 34 3.45 -26.23 1.20
C THR A 34 3.92 -25.78 -0.16
N LYS A 35 5.16 -26.15 -0.56
CA LYS A 35 5.73 -25.85 -1.87
C LYS A 35 4.93 -26.51 -3.00
N SER A 36 4.53 -27.77 -2.83
CA SER A 36 3.71 -28.50 -3.80
C SER A 36 2.32 -27.90 -3.95
N HIS A 37 1.70 -27.51 -2.85
CA HIS A 37 0.40 -26.85 -2.85
C HIS A 37 0.45 -25.46 -3.50
N ILE A 38 1.47 -24.67 -3.20
CA ILE A 38 1.71 -23.37 -3.83
C ILE A 38 1.94 -23.55 -5.33
N LYS A 39 2.76 -24.53 -5.74
CA LYS A 39 3.01 -24.83 -7.15
C LYS A 39 1.74 -25.22 -7.89
N ALA A 40 0.90 -26.09 -7.33
CA ALA A 40 -0.36 -26.49 -7.93
C ALA A 40 -1.32 -25.31 -8.10
N LYS A 41 -1.49 -24.48 -7.06
CA LYS A 41 -2.26 -23.24 -7.15
C LYS A 41 -1.70 -22.27 -8.20
N LEU A 42 -0.38 -22.11 -8.26
CA LEU A 42 0.28 -21.26 -9.25
C LEU A 42 0.01 -21.75 -10.66
N MET A 43 0.18 -23.07 -10.92
CA MET A 43 -0.08 -23.67 -12.22
C MET A 43 -1.55 -23.57 -12.64
N GLN A 44 -2.48 -23.73 -11.71
CA GLN A 44 -3.90 -23.48 -11.95
C GLN A 44 -4.17 -22.03 -12.36
N ARG A 45 -3.51 -21.06 -11.71
CA ARG A 45 -3.62 -19.63 -12.05
C ARG A 45 -3.02 -19.32 -13.42
N VAL A 46 -1.86 -19.88 -13.74
CA VAL A 46 -1.24 -19.74 -15.07
C VAL A 46 -2.17 -20.30 -16.16
N ALA A 47 -2.82 -21.43 -15.92
CA ALA A 47 -3.80 -22.01 -16.84
C ALA A 47 -5.06 -21.15 -17.00
N GLN A 48 -5.44 -20.39 -15.98
CA GLN A 48 -6.58 -19.47 -16.00
C GLN A 48 -6.23 -18.10 -16.58
N SER A 49 -4.94 -17.72 -16.61
CA SER A 49 -4.47 -16.47 -17.21
C SER A 49 -4.12 -16.72 -18.68
N GLN A 50 -5.06 -16.48 -19.57
CA GLN A 50 -4.78 -16.46 -21.00
C GLN A 50 -4.23 -15.09 -21.41
N GLY A 51 -2.96 -15.04 -21.78
CA GLY A 51 -2.29 -13.83 -22.28
C GLY A 51 -1.93 -12.83 -21.15
N ALA A 52 -2.24 -11.55 -21.34
CA ALA A 52 -1.91 -10.46 -20.41
C ALA A 52 -2.88 -10.32 -19.22
N GLN A 53 -3.79 -11.27 -19.00
CA GLN A 53 -4.76 -11.24 -17.90
C GLN A 53 -4.28 -12.08 -16.72
N PHE A 54 -4.49 -11.56 -15.51
CA PHE A 54 -4.29 -12.29 -14.26
C PHE A 54 -5.35 -11.90 -13.25
N PHE A 55 -5.56 -12.76 -12.24
CA PHE A 55 -6.56 -12.55 -11.20
C PHE A 55 -5.90 -12.60 -9.83
N VAL A 56 -6.32 -11.70 -8.95
CA VAL A 56 -5.99 -11.73 -7.53
C VAL A 56 -7.31 -11.83 -6.75
N PHE A 57 -7.63 -13.03 -6.29
CA PHE A 57 -8.88 -13.25 -5.56
C PHE A 57 -8.80 -12.72 -4.12
N SER A 58 -9.94 -12.42 -3.52
CA SER A 58 -10.03 -11.82 -2.17
C SER A 58 -9.35 -12.68 -1.09
N GLU A 59 -9.51 -13.99 -1.17
CA GLU A 59 -8.91 -14.98 -0.27
C GLU A 59 -7.43 -15.28 -0.56
N GLN A 60 -6.89 -14.74 -1.65
CA GLN A 60 -5.52 -14.96 -2.08
C GLN A 60 -4.66 -13.72 -1.84
N GLY A 61 -3.34 -13.97 -1.71
CA GLY A 61 -2.38 -12.92 -1.36
C GLY A 61 -2.33 -12.67 0.14
N HIS A 62 -1.17 -12.26 0.60
CA HIS A 62 -0.95 -12.04 2.01
C HIS A 62 -1.10 -10.55 2.33
N TRP A 63 -1.92 -10.25 3.33
CA TRP A 63 -1.84 -8.98 4.01
C TRP A 63 -0.56 -8.97 4.85
N LYS A 64 0.23 -7.95 4.73
CA LYS A 64 1.45 -7.76 5.49
C LYS A 64 1.34 -6.48 6.29
N SER A 65 1.61 -6.59 7.58
CA SER A 65 1.72 -5.41 8.44
C SER A 65 3.00 -4.66 8.10
N ILE A 66 2.87 -3.38 7.84
CA ILE A 66 3.97 -2.50 7.47
C ILE A 66 4.26 -1.48 8.56
N ASN A 67 3.26 -1.18 9.36
CA ASN A 67 3.37 -0.38 10.58
C ASN A 67 2.20 -0.76 11.50
N GLN A 68 2.20 -0.22 12.72
CA GLN A 68 1.07 -0.38 13.63
C GLN A 68 -0.21 0.16 12.98
N GLY A 69 -1.24 -0.68 12.90
CA GLY A 69 -2.52 -0.33 12.30
C GLY A 69 -2.52 -0.21 10.77
N ILE A 70 -1.41 -0.53 10.07
CA ILE A 70 -1.30 -0.41 8.62
C ILE A 70 -0.92 -1.76 8.01
N GLN A 71 -1.74 -2.24 7.09
CA GLN A 71 -1.50 -3.47 6.34
C GLN A 71 -1.57 -3.21 4.84
N ILE A 72 -0.73 -3.88 4.08
CA ILE A 72 -0.70 -3.80 2.62
C ILE A 72 -0.92 -5.17 1.98
N LYS A 73 -1.60 -5.20 0.84
CA LYS A 73 -1.74 -6.37 -0.04
C LYS A 73 -1.43 -5.97 -1.47
N ILE A 74 -0.31 -6.46 -2.00
CA ILE A 74 0.08 -6.17 -3.38
C ILE A 74 -0.84 -6.91 -4.35
N LEU A 75 -1.38 -6.18 -5.31
CA LEU A 75 -2.22 -6.71 -6.40
C LEU A 75 -1.41 -6.89 -7.68
N LYS A 76 -0.62 -5.87 -8.05
CA LYS A 76 0.27 -5.86 -9.21
C LYS A 76 1.51 -5.04 -8.88
N SER A 77 2.67 -5.48 -9.34
CA SER A 77 3.90 -4.70 -9.26
C SER A 77 4.76 -5.02 -10.46
N ASP A 78 5.14 -4.00 -11.22
CA ASP A 78 6.11 -4.05 -12.29
C ASP A 78 6.99 -2.79 -12.26
N THR A 79 7.85 -2.62 -13.26
CA THR A 79 8.79 -1.48 -13.34
C THR A 79 8.11 -0.14 -13.58
N GLN A 80 6.88 -0.14 -14.08
CA GLN A 80 6.16 1.08 -14.46
C GLN A 80 5.13 1.49 -13.41
N ALA A 81 4.41 0.51 -12.84
CA ALA A 81 3.30 0.79 -11.95
C ALA A 81 3.18 -0.25 -10.84
N LYS A 82 2.66 0.18 -9.71
CA LYS A 82 2.25 -0.69 -8.60
C LYS A 82 0.78 -0.47 -8.31
N SER A 83 0.05 -1.54 -8.00
CA SER A 83 -1.34 -1.48 -7.51
C SER A 83 -1.44 -2.34 -6.25
N PHE A 84 -1.99 -1.78 -5.21
CA PHE A 84 -2.08 -2.46 -3.92
C PHE A 84 -3.31 -1.99 -3.13
N LEU A 85 -3.72 -2.81 -2.19
CA LEU A 85 -4.67 -2.44 -1.16
C LEU A 85 -3.91 -1.99 0.08
N LEU A 86 -4.34 -0.90 0.67
CA LEU A 86 -3.88 -0.41 1.95
C LEU A 86 -5.05 -0.45 2.93
N LYS A 87 -4.88 -1.18 4.04
CA LYS A 87 -5.86 -1.25 5.11
C LYS A 87 -5.33 -0.49 6.32
N LEU A 88 -6.11 0.46 6.77
CA LEU A 88 -5.85 1.25 7.97
C LEU A 88 -6.85 0.83 9.06
N GLU A 89 -6.33 0.52 10.23
CA GLU A 89 -7.14 0.27 11.42
C GLU A 89 -7.68 1.58 11.99
N GLN A 90 -8.62 1.49 12.90
CA GLN A 90 -9.18 2.63 13.61
C GLN A 90 -8.08 3.49 14.25
N ASN A 91 -8.24 4.82 14.18
CA ASN A 91 -7.32 5.83 14.73
C ASN A 91 -5.89 5.74 14.18
N THR A 92 -5.73 5.28 12.93
CA THR A 92 -4.43 5.24 12.26
C THR A 92 -4.12 6.55 11.59
N ILE A 93 -2.85 6.96 11.68
CA ILE A 93 -2.31 8.14 11.01
C ILE A 93 -1.10 7.71 10.17
N ILE A 94 -1.09 8.11 8.89
CA ILE A 94 0.09 8.09 8.03
C ILE A 94 0.65 9.52 8.04
N PRO A 95 1.89 9.71 8.49
CA PRO A 95 2.48 11.04 8.57
C PRO A 95 2.81 11.61 7.20
N TYR A 96 3.41 12.80 7.19
CA TYR A 96 3.90 13.44 5.98
C TYR A 96 4.71 12.48 5.09
N HIS A 97 4.41 12.48 3.79
CA HIS A 97 5.17 11.77 2.77
C HIS A 97 5.04 12.45 1.41
N ASP A 98 6.09 12.32 0.58
CA ASP A 98 6.17 12.85 -0.77
C ASP A 98 5.78 11.78 -1.80
N HIS A 99 5.23 12.23 -2.94
CA HIS A 99 4.94 11.39 -4.08
C HIS A 99 6.05 11.51 -5.13
N GLN A 100 6.87 10.47 -5.28
CA GLN A 100 7.86 10.40 -6.36
C GLN A 100 7.23 10.07 -7.72
N LYS A 101 6.03 9.51 -7.70
CA LYS A 101 5.23 9.11 -8.86
C LYS A 101 3.81 9.65 -8.71
N ASN A 102 3.05 9.60 -9.81
CA ASN A 102 1.61 9.82 -9.71
C ASN A 102 0.97 8.74 -8.84
N GLU A 103 0.02 9.15 -8.02
CA GLU A 103 -0.76 8.26 -7.18
C GLU A 103 -2.26 8.46 -7.41
N GLU A 104 -2.95 7.36 -7.63
CA GLU A 104 -4.41 7.28 -7.63
C GLU A 104 -4.85 6.52 -6.38
N THR A 105 -5.77 7.10 -5.63
CA THR A 105 -6.36 6.49 -4.43
C THR A 105 -7.87 6.41 -4.60
N PHE A 106 -8.44 5.22 -4.37
CA PHE A 106 -9.87 4.98 -4.35
C PHE A 106 -10.28 4.39 -3.01
N VAL A 107 -11.26 4.99 -2.34
CA VAL A 107 -11.79 4.50 -1.06
C VAL A 107 -12.74 3.34 -1.32
N LEU A 108 -12.30 2.11 -1.01
CA LEU A 108 -13.11 0.90 -1.19
C LEU A 108 -14.08 0.65 -0.05
N ASP A 109 -13.67 1.01 1.18
CA ASP A 109 -14.45 0.80 2.39
C ASP A 109 -14.00 1.77 3.47
N GLY A 110 -14.92 2.18 4.35
CA GLY A 110 -14.66 3.10 5.44
C GLY A 110 -14.53 4.56 5.01
N GLU A 111 -13.69 5.30 5.74
CA GLU A 111 -13.47 6.73 5.53
C GLU A 111 -12.03 7.13 5.83
N VAL A 112 -11.55 8.17 5.19
CA VAL A 112 -10.19 8.70 5.35
C VAL A 112 -10.17 10.21 5.18
N TRP A 113 -9.33 10.88 5.93
CA TRP A 113 -9.02 12.29 5.76
C TRP A 113 -7.68 12.42 5.02
N LEU A 114 -7.71 13.02 3.84
CA LEU A 114 -6.55 13.33 3.02
C LEU A 114 -6.30 14.84 3.09
N ASP A 115 -5.27 15.25 3.80
CA ASP A 115 -4.94 16.68 4.02
C ASP A 115 -6.12 17.52 4.53
N GLY A 116 -6.95 16.94 5.39
CA GLY A 116 -8.14 17.59 5.94
C GLY A 116 -9.39 17.49 5.07
N ILE A 117 -9.32 16.86 3.89
CA ILE A 117 -10.49 16.55 3.06
C ILE A 117 -11.04 15.18 3.44
N HIS A 118 -12.31 15.13 3.82
CA HIS A 118 -12.99 13.90 4.21
C HIS A 118 -13.45 13.12 2.99
N CYS A 119 -12.86 11.96 2.76
CA CYS A 119 -13.20 11.03 1.70
C CYS A 119 -13.88 9.78 2.28
N LYS A 120 -14.87 9.28 1.58
CA LYS A 120 -15.70 8.13 1.95
C LYS A 120 -15.66 7.06 0.88
N ASN A 121 -16.24 5.91 1.19
CA ASN A 121 -16.43 4.83 0.22
C ASN A 121 -16.97 5.36 -1.12
N GLY A 122 -16.24 5.04 -2.21
CA GLY A 122 -16.54 5.49 -3.56
C GLY A 122 -15.81 6.76 -4.00
N ASP A 123 -15.19 7.49 -3.08
CA ASP A 123 -14.43 8.70 -3.42
C ASP A 123 -13.07 8.35 -4.04
N TYR A 124 -12.62 9.22 -4.93
CA TYR A 124 -11.37 9.11 -5.66
C TYR A 124 -10.50 10.35 -5.44
N HIS A 125 -9.21 10.12 -5.27
CA HIS A 125 -8.20 11.16 -5.16
C HIS A 125 -7.03 10.88 -6.11
N PHE A 126 -6.47 11.95 -6.68
CA PHE A 126 -5.27 11.91 -7.51
C PHE A 126 -4.21 12.85 -6.94
N ALA A 127 -3.02 12.33 -6.72
CA ALA A 127 -1.83 13.09 -6.36
C ALA A 127 -0.79 12.99 -7.49
N GLY A 128 -0.39 14.11 -8.05
CA GLY A 128 0.66 14.16 -9.08
C GLY A 128 2.04 13.95 -8.50
N ALA A 129 2.98 13.44 -9.30
CA ALA A 129 4.38 13.35 -8.91
C ALA A 129 4.91 14.73 -8.46
N GLY A 130 5.70 14.75 -7.39
CA GLY A 130 6.21 15.97 -6.77
C GLY A 130 5.26 16.66 -5.79
N THR A 131 4.05 16.12 -5.60
CA THR A 131 3.14 16.56 -4.53
C THR A 131 3.45 15.83 -3.22
N PHE A 132 2.74 16.16 -2.16
CA PHE A 132 2.89 15.52 -0.86
C PHE A 132 1.57 15.51 -0.10
N HIS A 133 1.42 14.58 0.82
CA HIS A 133 0.45 14.64 1.89
C HIS A 133 1.08 15.12 3.19
N LYS A 134 0.43 16.06 3.89
CA LYS A 134 0.82 16.46 5.24
C LYS A 134 0.48 15.36 6.23
N GLU A 135 -0.70 14.78 6.06
CA GLU A 135 -1.23 13.74 6.93
C GLU A 135 -2.38 13.01 6.23
N ILE A 136 -2.40 11.69 6.38
CA ILE A 136 -3.56 10.86 6.06
C ILE A 136 -4.02 10.22 7.37
N ARG A 137 -5.30 10.34 7.73
CA ARG A 137 -5.83 9.77 8.98
C ARG A 137 -7.21 9.16 8.78
N THR A 138 -7.51 8.16 9.56
CA THR A 138 -8.85 7.58 9.67
C THR A 138 -9.25 7.46 11.13
N GLU A 139 -10.52 7.69 11.43
CA GLU A 139 -11.07 7.54 12.78
C GLU A 139 -11.67 6.15 12.99
N ASN A 140 -12.30 5.59 11.95
CA ASN A 140 -13.03 4.31 12.05
C ASN A 140 -12.35 3.17 11.29
N GLY A 141 -11.27 3.45 10.58
CA GLY A 141 -10.60 2.53 9.68
C GLY A 141 -11.10 2.61 8.25
N CYS A 142 -10.26 2.21 7.31
CA CYS A 142 -10.62 2.18 5.90
C CYS A 142 -9.78 1.16 5.12
N THR A 143 -10.24 0.87 3.90
CA THR A 143 -9.50 0.12 2.90
C THR A 143 -9.42 0.96 1.63
N LEU A 144 -8.20 1.20 1.17
CA LEU A 144 -7.91 1.99 -0.02
C LEU A 144 -7.36 1.07 -1.11
N LEU A 145 -7.75 1.32 -2.36
CA LEU A 145 -7.02 0.85 -3.53
C LEU A 145 -6.10 1.98 -3.97
N ILE A 146 -4.81 1.70 -4.02
CA ILE A 146 -3.80 2.67 -4.44
C ILE A 146 -3.08 2.15 -5.67
N LYS A 147 -2.83 3.05 -6.63
CA LYS A 147 -2.02 2.80 -7.81
C LYS A 147 -1.00 3.90 -7.97
N THR A 148 0.29 3.52 -8.07
CA THR A 148 1.40 4.45 -8.36
C THR A 148 2.02 4.15 -9.73
N TYR A 149 2.41 5.19 -10.50
CA TYR A 149 2.99 5.05 -11.87
C TYR A 149 3.72 6.30 -12.35
#